data_e3d68c2fce8ec7ce61960185de6fe0ea
#
_entry.id   e3d68c2fce8ec7ce61960185de6fe0ea
#
_cell.length_a   1.000
_cell.length_b   1.000
_cell.length_c   1.000
_cell.angle_alpha   90.00
_cell.angle_beta   90.00
_cell.angle_gamma   90.00
#
_symmetry.space_group_name_H-M   'P 1'
#
loop_
_entity.id
_entity.type
_entity.pdbx_description
1 polymer ?
#
loop_
_entity_poly.entity_id
_entity_poly.type
_entity_poly.pdbx_seq_one_letter_code
_entity_poly.pdbx_strand_id
1 'polypeptide(L)'
;EMQRSLVGSEMCIRDRVLLLVPEIALTAQIVKRFQAWFGDEVAVVHSKLSQNERADVWYKMRTNSAKLLIGVRSAVFAPFSDLGLIIIDEEHESSYKQDERPNYHARTVALKRAQLSGIPVVLGSATPDLESFYKARKGTYTHLRLLQRANGSMLPHVEIADMRLELQRGNKSVLSAALNDALLQTAVQGEQAIVLLNRRGFSTFVMCRDCGE
;
A
#
# COMPACT_ATOMS: atom_id res chain seq x y z
N GLU A 1 15.95 9.80 6.82
CA GLU A 1 17.07 9.87 5.85
C GLU A 1 16.60 9.64 4.41
N MET A 2 15.70 8.70 4.14
CA MET A 2 15.08 8.51 2.83
C MET A 2 14.31 9.75 2.33
N GLN A 3 13.76 10.55 3.23
CA GLN A 3 13.06 11.80 2.92
C GLN A 3 14.00 12.93 2.45
N ARG A 4 15.26 12.96 2.90
CA ARG A 4 16.26 13.93 2.43
C ARG A 4 16.89 13.56 1.09
N SER A 5 16.96 12.29 0.77
CA SER A 5 17.53 11.80 -0.50
C SER A 5 16.57 12.02 -1.68
N LEU A 6 15.27 11.94 -1.47
CA LEU A 6 14.27 12.26 -2.49
C LEU A 6 14.23 13.76 -2.86
N VAL A 7 14.51 14.65 -1.92
CA VAL A 7 14.49 16.12 -2.12
C VAL A 7 15.75 16.64 -2.84
N GLY A 8 16.81 15.85 -2.90
CA GLY A 8 18.11 16.31 -3.45
C GLY A 8 18.40 15.88 -4.88
N SER A 9 17.75 14.82 -5.38
CA SER A 9 18.04 14.28 -6.71
C SER A 9 17.05 14.72 -7.80
N GLU A 10 15.85 15.17 -7.41
CA GLU A 10 14.80 15.58 -8.37
C GLU A 10 14.96 17.01 -8.88
N MET A 11 15.82 17.81 -8.26
CA MET A 11 15.98 19.22 -8.65
C MET A 11 16.70 19.45 -9.99
N CYS A 12 17.17 18.41 -10.66
CA CYS A 12 18.07 18.62 -11.77
C CYS A 12 17.67 18.08 -13.14
N ILE A 13 16.67 17.20 -13.34
CA ILE A 13 16.49 16.61 -14.67
C ILE A 13 15.05 16.45 -15.18
N ARG A 14 14.08 16.11 -14.34
CA ARG A 14 12.65 16.01 -14.68
C ARG A 14 11.86 16.14 -13.38
N ASP A 15 11.25 17.30 -13.19
CA ASP A 15 10.79 17.73 -11.87
C ASP A 15 9.43 17.14 -11.43
N ARG A 16 8.89 16.11 -12.10
CA ARG A 16 7.53 15.65 -11.83
C ARG A 16 7.46 14.22 -11.40
N VAL A 17 6.69 14.00 -10.35
CA VAL A 17 6.54 12.70 -9.70
C VAL A 17 5.07 12.26 -9.72
N LEU A 18 4.85 11.01 -10.12
CA LEU A 18 3.60 10.32 -9.92
C LEU A 18 3.74 9.37 -8.74
N LEU A 19 2.99 9.62 -7.66
CA LEU A 19 2.87 8.73 -6.52
C LEU A 19 1.52 8.01 -6.55
N LEU A 20 1.53 6.71 -6.74
CA LEU A 20 0.36 5.86 -6.60
C LEU A 20 0.29 5.31 -5.19
N VAL A 21 -0.87 5.45 -4.57
CA VAL A 21 -1.17 4.91 -3.23
C VAL A 21 -2.47 4.10 -3.28
N PRO A 22 -2.64 3.09 -2.44
CA PRO A 22 -3.93 2.41 -2.27
C PRO A 22 -5.02 3.41 -1.85
N GLU A 23 -6.26 3.19 -2.27
CA GLU A 23 -7.36 4.11 -1.96
C GLU A 23 -7.56 4.29 -0.45
N ILE A 24 -7.37 3.23 0.33
CA ILE A 24 -7.45 3.26 1.81
C ILE A 24 -6.32 4.06 2.45
N ALA A 25 -5.17 4.15 1.80
CA ALA A 25 -4.01 4.90 2.28
C ALA A 25 -4.08 6.40 1.93
N LEU A 26 -4.91 6.78 0.94
CA LEU A 26 -5.06 8.19 0.53
C LEU A 26 -5.91 8.96 1.54
N THR A 27 -5.34 9.22 2.71
CA THR A 27 -5.99 9.98 3.78
C THR A 27 -5.69 11.48 3.67
N ALA A 28 -6.58 12.30 4.24
CA ALA A 28 -6.36 13.75 4.32
C ALA A 28 -5.03 14.09 5.05
N GLN A 29 -4.60 13.25 5.97
CA GLN A 29 -3.34 13.43 6.72
C GLN A 29 -2.12 13.27 5.80
N ILE A 30 -2.10 12.26 4.93
CA ILE A 30 -1.02 12.06 3.96
C ILE A 30 -0.98 13.23 2.99
N VAL A 31 -2.12 13.62 2.43
CA VAL A 31 -2.20 14.77 1.53
C VAL A 31 -1.66 16.05 2.18
N LYS A 32 -2.10 16.37 3.41
CA LYS A 32 -1.60 17.53 4.16
C LYS A 32 -0.10 17.48 4.38
N ARG A 33 0.47 16.31 4.65
CA ARG A 33 1.92 16.15 4.83
C ARG A 33 2.69 16.50 3.56
N PHE A 34 2.24 16.01 2.40
CA PHE A 34 2.86 16.37 1.13
C PHE A 34 2.65 17.85 0.77
N GLN A 35 1.47 18.40 1.03
CA GLN A 35 1.21 19.83 0.85
C GLN A 35 2.11 20.70 1.75
N ALA A 36 2.41 20.27 2.96
CA ALA A 36 3.34 20.97 3.84
C ALA A 36 4.79 21.02 3.28
N TRP A 37 5.18 20.03 2.46
CA TRP A 37 6.52 19.99 1.85
C TRP A 37 6.59 20.66 0.47
N PHE A 38 5.54 20.51 -0.34
CA PHE A 38 5.53 20.91 -1.76
C PHE A 38 4.55 22.04 -2.06
N GLY A 39 3.80 22.54 -1.04
CA GLY A 39 2.83 23.62 -1.21
C GLY A 39 1.74 23.30 -2.23
N ASP A 40 1.44 24.30 -3.08
CA ASP A 40 0.41 24.22 -4.12
C ASP A 40 0.81 23.37 -5.34
N GLU A 41 2.06 22.90 -5.38
CA GLU A 41 2.57 22.05 -6.45
C GLU A 41 2.11 20.59 -6.35
N VAL A 42 1.29 20.26 -5.32
CA VAL A 42 0.68 18.94 -5.13
C VAL A 42 -0.71 18.89 -5.70
N ALA A 43 -0.94 17.96 -6.60
CA ALA A 43 -2.26 17.60 -7.08
C ALA A 43 -2.68 16.23 -6.54
N VAL A 44 -3.98 16.01 -6.33
CA VAL A 44 -4.51 14.78 -5.76
C VAL A 44 -5.66 14.27 -6.61
N VAL A 45 -5.65 12.95 -6.92
CA VAL A 45 -6.74 12.27 -7.64
C VAL A 45 -7.25 11.08 -6.84
N HIS A 46 -8.55 11.06 -6.58
CA HIS A 46 -9.24 9.96 -5.91
C HIS A 46 -10.65 9.73 -6.48
N SER A 47 -11.30 8.65 -6.09
CA SER A 47 -12.62 8.24 -6.60
C SER A 47 -13.74 9.27 -6.35
N LYS A 48 -13.65 10.05 -5.26
CA LYS A 48 -14.67 11.03 -4.84
C LYS A 48 -14.59 12.37 -5.56
N LEU A 49 -13.61 12.63 -6.42
CA LEU A 49 -13.54 13.84 -7.21
C LEU A 49 -14.64 13.87 -8.25
N SER A 50 -15.31 15.02 -8.37
CA SER A 50 -16.23 15.34 -9.47
C SER A 50 -15.48 15.35 -10.82
N GLN A 51 -16.22 15.31 -11.91
CA GLN A 51 -15.63 15.39 -13.26
C GLN A 51 -14.85 16.69 -13.47
N ASN A 52 -15.37 17.81 -12.97
CA ASN A 52 -14.72 19.12 -13.10
C ASN A 52 -13.40 19.17 -12.32
N GLU A 53 -13.40 18.76 -11.06
CA GLU A 53 -12.18 18.70 -10.23
C GLU A 53 -11.13 17.77 -10.87
N ARG A 54 -11.57 16.66 -11.44
CA ARG A 54 -10.67 15.75 -12.16
C ARG A 54 -10.10 16.39 -13.42
N ALA A 55 -10.91 17.13 -14.17
CA ALA A 55 -10.46 17.89 -15.34
C ALA A 55 -9.43 18.97 -14.95
N ASP A 56 -9.65 19.67 -13.82
CA ASP A 56 -8.71 20.67 -13.31
C ASP A 56 -7.35 20.04 -12.95
N VAL A 57 -7.37 18.86 -12.30
CA VAL A 57 -6.12 18.12 -12.02
C VAL A 57 -5.42 17.72 -13.33
N TRP A 58 -6.15 17.20 -14.31
CA TRP A 58 -5.59 16.85 -15.61
C TRP A 58 -5.00 18.08 -16.33
N TYR A 59 -5.66 19.22 -16.25
CA TYR A 59 -5.13 20.46 -16.79
C TYR A 59 -3.83 20.89 -16.10
N LYS A 60 -3.78 20.85 -14.76
CA LYS A 60 -2.55 21.13 -14.00
C LYS A 60 -1.38 20.22 -14.41
N MET A 61 -1.64 18.95 -14.67
CA MET A 61 -0.61 18.01 -15.13
C MET A 61 -0.09 18.36 -16.54
N ARG A 62 -1.01 18.68 -17.45
CA ARG A 62 -0.64 19.06 -18.83
C ARG A 62 0.13 20.37 -18.90
N THR A 63 -0.25 21.36 -18.10
CA THR A 63 0.37 22.70 -18.09
C THR A 63 1.59 22.78 -17.18
N ASN A 64 1.99 21.66 -16.58
CA ASN A 64 3.11 21.61 -15.64
C ASN A 64 2.97 22.51 -14.41
N SER A 65 1.72 22.86 -14.01
CA SER A 65 1.45 23.67 -12.83
C SER A 65 1.58 22.91 -11.50
N ALA A 66 1.67 21.58 -11.54
CA ALA A 66 1.95 20.78 -10.37
C ALA A 66 3.16 19.85 -10.63
N LYS A 67 3.96 19.64 -9.60
CA LYS A 67 5.15 18.78 -9.64
C LYS A 67 4.88 17.38 -9.14
N LEU A 68 3.97 17.22 -8.20
CA LEU A 68 3.60 15.94 -7.59
C LEU A 68 2.14 15.64 -7.81
N LEU A 69 1.84 14.50 -8.41
CA LEU A 69 0.50 13.93 -8.41
C LEU A 69 0.45 12.74 -7.45
N ILE A 70 -0.41 12.83 -6.46
CA ILE A 70 -0.77 11.71 -5.59
C ILE A 70 -2.11 11.17 -6.06
N GLY A 71 -2.18 9.89 -6.32
CA GLY A 71 -3.44 9.33 -6.76
C GLY A 71 -3.57 7.84 -6.59
N VAL A 72 -4.78 7.37 -6.77
CA VAL A 72 -5.13 5.95 -6.77
C VAL A 72 -4.86 5.34 -8.16
N ARG A 73 -5.17 4.07 -8.33
CA ARG A 73 -4.96 3.28 -9.54
C ARG A 73 -5.08 4.04 -10.86
N SER A 74 -6.15 4.82 -11.04
CA SER A 74 -6.42 5.53 -12.30
C SER A 74 -5.46 6.68 -12.59
N ALA A 75 -4.76 7.20 -11.58
CA ALA A 75 -3.78 8.28 -11.77
C ALA A 75 -2.58 7.84 -12.63
N VAL A 76 -2.38 6.54 -12.84
CA VAL A 76 -1.35 6.03 -13.75
C VAL A 76 -1.47 6.55 -15.18
N PHE A 77 -2.66 7.03 -15.59
CA PHE A 77 -2.91 7.61 -16.91
C PHE A 77 -2.81 9.15 -16.96
N ALA A 78 -2.40 9.80 -15.87
CA ALA A 78 -2.29 11.26 -15.84
C ALA A 78 -1.38 11.79 -16.95
N PRO A 79 -1.78 12.86 -17.67
CA PRO A 79 -1.10 13.35 -18.86
C PRO A 79 0.07 14.28 -18.52
N PHE A 80 1.08 13.74 -17.88
CA PHE A 80 2.34 14.47 -17.69
C PHE A 80 3.06 14.67 -19.02
N SER A 81 3.53 15.88 -19.26
CA SER A 81 4.42 16.18 -20.39
C SER A 81 5.88 15.86 -20.07
N ASP A 82 6.27 15.91 -18.80
CA ASP A 82 7.64 15.74 -18.35
C ASP A 82 7.72 14.97 -17.03
N LEU A 83 7.28 13.72 -17.06
CA LEU A 83 7.33 12.82 -15.90
C LEU A 83 8.76 12.34 -15.68
N GLY A 84 9.27 12.45 -14.45
CA GLY A 84 10.62 12.07 -14.07
C GLY A 84 10.71 10.81 -13.20
N LEU A 85 9.64 10.51 -12.43
CA LEU A 85 9.62 9.40 -11.49
C LEU A 85 8.21 8.87 -11.28
N ILE A 86 8.08 7.55 -11.18
CA ILE A 86 6.85 6.90 -10.73
C ILE A 86 7.16 6.15 -9.42
N ILE A 87 6.35 6.38 -8.40
CA ILE A 87 6.41 5.66 -7.13
C ILE A 87 5.09 4.93 -6.95
N ILE A 88 5.14 3.66 -6.59
CA ILE A 88 3.97 2.85 -6.25
C ILE A 88 4.16 2.37 -4.81
N ASP A 89 3.38 2.91 -3.91
CA ASP A 89 3.37 2.48 -2.51
C ASP A 89 2.46 1.28 -2.32
N GLU A 90 2.82 0.38 -1.42
CA GLU A 90 2.13 -0.91 -1.18
C GLU A 90 1.83 -1.65 -2.50
N GLU A 91 2.86 -1.86 -3.33
CA GLU A 91 2.76 -2.34 -4.71
C GLU A 91 2.04 -3.70 -4.85
N HIS A 92 1.95 -4.46 -3.75
CA HIS A 92 1.27 -5.74 -3.64
C HIS A 92 -0.26 -5.63 -3.53
N GLU A 93 -0.79 -4.42 -3.27
CA GLU A 93 -2.21 -4.21 -3.05
C GLU A 93 -3.07 -4.58 -4.26
N SER A 94 -4.08 -5.41 -4.03
CA SER A 94 -5.00 -5.87 -5.07
C SER A 94 -5.81 -4.75 -5.72
N SER A 95 -5.98 -3.61 -5.02
CA SER A 95 -6.70 -2.43 -5.53
C SER A 95 -6.05 -1.80 -6.76
N TYR A 96 -4.78 -2.11 -7.05
CA TYR A 96 -4.11 -1.70 -8.30
C TYR A 96 -4.55 -2.49 -9.53
N LYS A 97 -5.27 -3.59 -9.36
CA LYS A 97 -5.87 -4.34 -10.45
C LYS A 97 -7.28 -3.83 -10.73
N GLN A 98 -7.61 -3.61 -12.00
CA GLN A 98 -8.96 -3.34 -12.46
C GLN A 98 -9.49 -4.58 -13.17
N ASP A 99 -10.55 -5.16 -12.61
CA ASP A 99 -11.20 -6.35 -13.18
C ASP A 99 -12.31 -6.00 -14.19
N GLU A 100 -12.84 -4.79 -14.12
CA GLU A 100 -13.81 -4.26 -15.10
C GLU A 100 -13.09 -3.74 -16.35
N ARG A 101 -13.80 -3.71 -17.48
CA ARG A 101 -13.24 -3.23 -18.76
C ARG A 101 -13.02 -1.71 -18.74
N PRO A 102 -11.87 -1.23 -19.21
CA PRO A 102 -10.70 -1.99 -19.66
C PRO A 102 -9.93 -2.61 -18.49
N ASN A 103 -9.63 -3.91 -18.58
CA ASN A 103 -8.82 -4.60 -17.56
C ASN A 103 -7.37 -4.14 -17.63
N TYR A 104 -6.80 -3.75 -16.50
CA TYR A 104 -5.39 -3.43 -16.40
C TYR A 104 -4.89 -3.55 -14.96
N HIS A 105 -3.59 -3.62 -14.80
CA HIS A 105 -2.91 -3.52 -13.52
C HIS A 105 -2.03 -2.25 -13.52
N ALA A 106 -2.25 -1.33 -12.58
CA ALA A 106 -1.55 -0.04 -12.56
C ALA A 106 -0.03 -0.20 -12.51
N ARG A 107 0.51 -1.18 -11.77
CA ARG A 107 1.95 -1.49 -11.75
C ARG A 107 2.47 -1.81 -13.17
N THR A 108 1.77 -2.65 -13.92
CA THR A 108 2.17 -3.03 -15.28
C THR A 108 2.16 -1.81 -16.22
N VAL A 109 1.12 -0.99 -16.13
CA VAL A 109 1.02 0.25 -16.92
C VAL A 109 2.13 1.22 -16.54
N ALA A 110 2.39 1.41 -15.25
CA ALA A 110 3.45 2.29 -14.75
C ALA A 110 4.84 1.85 -15.24
N LEU A 111 5.15 0.56 -15.15
CA LEU A 111 6.42 0.01 -15.66
C LEU A 111 6.56 0.21 -17.16
N LYS A 112 5.49 -0.03 -17.94
CA LYS A 112 5.52 0.19 -19.38
C LYS A 112 5.67 1.66 -19.75
N ARG A 113 4.95 2.54 -19.04
CA ARG A 113 5.06 3.99 -19.20
C ARG A 113 6.47 4.48 -18.90
N ALA A 114 7.04 4.03 -17.79
CA ALA A 114 8.41 4.37 -17.40
C ALA A 114 9.45 3.91 -18.43
N GLN A 115 9.29 2.68 -18.94
CA GLN A 115 10.14 2.15 -20.02
C GLN A 115 10.09 3.03 -21.28
N LEU A 116 8.90 3.48 -21.69
CA LEU A 116 8.72 4.34 -22.87
C LEU A 116 9.30 5.73 -22.66
N SER A 117 9.25 6.26 -21.44
CA SER A 117 9.75 7.60 -21.09
C SER A 117 11.21 7.61 -20.62
N GLY A 118 11.84 6.46 -20.43
CA GLY A 118 13.21 6.34 -19.93
C GLY A 118 13.37 6.86 -18.50
N ILE A 119 12.39 6.62 -17.62
CA ILE A 119 12.37 7.09 -16.22
C ILE A 119 12.36 5.93 -15.23
N PRO A 120 12.83 6.14 -14.00
CA PRO A 120 12.78 5.12 -12.96
C PRO A 120 11.37 4.87 -12.41
N VAL A 121 11.17 3.66 -11.86
CA VAL A 121 10.01 3.29 -11.05
C VAL A 121 10.49 2.76 -9.71
N VAL A 122 9.90 3.25 -8.63
CA VAL A 122 10.12 2.74 -7.27
C VAL A 122 8.87 1.97 -6.84
N LEU A 123 9.05 0.70 -6.50
CA LEU A 123 8.02 -0.17 -5.94
C LEU A 123 8.27 -0.29 -4.43
N GLY A 124 7.38 0.27 -3.61
CA GLY A 124 7.45 0.22 -2.15
C GLY A 124 6.51 -0.83 -1.59
N SER A 125 6.99 -1.68 -0.68
CA SER A 125 6.17 -2.63 0.06
C SER A 125 6.91 -3.21 1.27
N ALA A 126 6.18 -3.45 2.35
CA ALA A 126 6.66 -4.28 3.46
C ALA A 126 6.55 -5.78 3.13
N THR A 127 5.58 -6.15 2.28
CA THR A 127 5.25 -7.52 1.86
C THR A 127 5.14 -7.57 0.33
N PRO A 128 6.25 -7.49 -0.41
CA PRO A 128 6.22 -7.37 -1.86
C PRO A 128 5.51 -8.56 -2.53
N ASP A 129 4.86 -8.29 -3.65
CA ASP A 129 4.28 -9.32 -4.51
C ASP A 129 5.35 -10.34 -4.94
N LEU A 130 4.98 -11.61 -5.03
CA LEU A 130 5.89 -12.69 -5.38
C LEU A 130 6.59 -12.47 -6.72
N GLU A 131 5.89 -11.92 -7.72
CA GLU A 131 6.47 -11.63 -9.02
C GLU A 131 7.54 -10.52 -8.93
N SER A 132 7.24 -9.44 -8.21
CA SER A 132 8.17 -8.33 -7.98
C SER A 132 9.39 -8.79 -7.20
N PHE A 133 9.18 -9.57 -6.14
CA PHE A 133 10.24 -10.14 -5.33
C PHE A 133 11.13 -11.09 -6.13
N TYR A 134 10.53 -11.96 -6.96
CA TYR A 134 11.28 -12.86 -7.85
C TYR A 134 12.15 -12.08 -8.84
N LYS A 135 11.60 -11.03 -9.48
CA LYS A 135 12.36 -10.16 -10.40
C LYS A 135 13.51 -9.46 -9.70
N ALA A 136 13.32 -9.02 -8.46
CA ALA A 136 14.38 -8.44 -7.63
C ALA A 136 15.46 -9.49 -7.29
N ARG A 137 15.07 -10.71 -6.92
CA ARG A 137 16.02 -11.81 -6.66
C ARG A 137 16.82 -12.23 -7.89
N LYS A 138 16.23 -12.13 -9.08
CA LYS A 138 16.89 -12.41 -10.36
C LYS A 138 17.76 -11.25 -10.89
N GLY A 139 17.79 -10.10 -10.19
CA GLY A 139 18.55 -8.93 -10.61
C GLY A 139 17.90 -8.12 -11.73
N THR A 140 16.64 -8.44 -12.12
CA THR A 140 15.87 -7.64 -13.09
C THR A 140 15.45 -6.29 -12.47
N TYR A 141 15.18 -6.28 -11.16
CA TYR A 141 14.94 -5.08 -10.36
C TYR A 141 16.08 -4.90 -9.36
N THR A 142 16.44 -3.65 -9.08
CA THR A 142 17.34 -3.34 -7.97
C THR A 142 16.61 -3.52 -6.65
N HIS A 143 17.11 -4.39 -5.78
CA HIS A 143 16.50 -4.67 -4.49
C HIS A 143 17.10 -3.76 -3.40
N LEU A 144 16.30 -2.81 -2.93
CA LEU A 144 16.64 -1.94 -1.80
C LEU A 144 15.90 -2.41 -0.54
N ARG A 145 16.61 -2.46 0.59
CA ARG A 145 16.04 -2.91 1.87
C ARG A 145 16.22 -1.85 2.94
N LEU A 146 15.14 -1.51 3.62
CA LEU A 146 15.14 -0.69 4.83
C LEU A 146 15.20 -1.63 6.03
N LEU A 147 16.39 -1.78 6.61
CA LEU A 147 16.63 -2.75 7.69
C LEU A 147 16.26 -2.22 9.08
N GLN A 148 16.19 -0.91 9.24
CA GLN A 148 15.90 -0.26 10.52
C GLN A 148 14.49 0.31 10.52
N ARG A 149 13.77 0.11 11.62
CA ARG A 149 12.49 0.78 11.85
C ARG A 149 12.73 2.26 12.17
N ALA A 150 11.87 3.13 11.65
CA ALA A 150 11.97 4.57 11.88
C ALA A 150 12.04 4.96 13.37
N ASN A 151 11.37 4.19 14.24
CA ASN A 151 11.27 4.46 15.68
C ASN A 151 12.19 3.58 16.52
N GLY A 152 13.08 2.77 15.92
CA GLY A 152 13.94 1.85 16.67
C GLY A 152 13.21 0.78 17.48
N SER A 153 11.88 0.64 17.34
CA SER A 153 11.06 -0.30 18.10
C SER A 153 11.41 -1.75 17.76
N MET A 154 11.45 -2.59 18.78
CA MET A 154 11.57 -4.04 18.61
C MET A 154 10.33 -4.63 17.93
N LEU A 155 10.50 -5.79 17.29
CA LEU A 155 9.37 -6.57 16.79
C LEU A 155 8.55 -7.08 17.99
N PRO A 156 7.21 -7.13 17.87
CA PRO A 156 6.39 -7.74 18.91
C PRO A 156 6.69 -9.24 19.00
N HIS A 157 6.48 -9.80 20.18
CA HIS A 157 6.49 -11.25 20.37
C HIS A 157 5.30 -11.86 19.62
N VAL A 158 5.54 -12.93 18.87
CA VAL A 158 4.49 -13.62 18.08
C VAL A 158 4.33 -15.04 18.61
N GLU A 159 3.11 -15.38 18.98
CA GLU A 159 2.72 -16.73 19.36
C GLU A 159 1.77 -17.34 18.34
N ILE A 160 1.96 -18.62 18.04
CA ILE A 160 1.09 -19.37 17.13
C ILE A 160 0.34 -20.42 17.94
N ALA A 161 -0.99 -20.30 18.00
CA ALA A 161 -1.86 -21.28 18.63
C ALA A 161 -2.39 -22.28 17.58
N ASP A 162 -2.16 -23.59 17.79
CA ASP A 162 -2.76 -24.61 16.95
C ASP A 162 -4.20 -24.89 17.41
N MET A 163 -5.16 -24.42 16.62
CA MET A 163 -6.59 -24.55 16.92
C MET A 163 -7.09 -26.01 16.91
N ARG A 164 -6.35 -26.95 16.30
CA ARG A 164 -6.67 -28.39 16.37
C ARG A 164 -6.42 -28.92 17.78
N LEU A 165 -5.32 -28.50 18.40
CA LEU A 165 -5.00 -28.85 19.79
C LEU A 165 -5.98 -28.19 20.77
N GLU A 166 -6.40 -26.96 20.50
CA GLU A 166 -7.43 -26.26 21.26
C GLU A 166 -8.76 -27.04 21.23
N LEU A 167 -9.17 -27.52 20.06
CA LEU A 167 -10.38 -28.33 19.89
C LEU A 167 -10.30 -29.66 20.66
N GLN A 168 -9.16 -30.35 20.59
CA GLN A 168 -8.91 -31.59 21.34
C GLN A 168 -8.97 -31.38 22.86
N ARG A 169 -8.58 -30.19 23.35
CA ARG A 169 -8.66 -29.78 24.75
C ARG A 169 -10.07 -29.29 25.17
N GLY A 170 -11.04 -29.36 24.24
CA GLY A 170 -12.42 -28.96 24.48
C GLY A 170 -12.74 -27.49 24.21
N ASN A 171 -11.77 -26.70 23.72
CA ASN A 171 -12.04 -25.33 23.30
C ASN A 171 -12.73 -25.32 21.93
N LYS A 172 -14.03 -25.08 21.92
CA LYS A 172 -14.84 -24.95 20.69
C LYS A 172 -15.00 -23.50 20.21
N SER A 173 -14.29 -22.57 20.85
CA SER A 173 -14.31 -21.13 20.47
C SER A 173 -13.56 -20.89 19.17
N VAL A 174 -13.83 -19.76 18.52
CA VAL A 174 -13.06 -19.22 17.41
C VAL A 174 -11.71 -18.66 17.89
N LEU A 175 -11.65 -18.30 19.17
CA LEU A 175 -10.45 -17.76 19.81
C LEU A 175 -9.73 -18.87 20.57
N SER A 176 -8.39 -18.91 20.48
CA SER A 176 -7.59 -19.78 21.35
C SER A 176 -7.68 -19.32 22.81
N ALA A 177 -7.40 -20.24 23.74
CA ALA A 177 -7.32 -19.90 25.17
C ALA A 177 -6.31 -18.78 25.42
N ALA A 178 -5.12 -18.89 24.83
CA ALA A 178 -4.07 -17.88 24.97
C ALA A 178 -4.50 -16.49 24.46
N LEU A 179 -5.20 -16.43 23.32
CA LEU A 179 -5.70 -15.14 22.81
C LEU A 179 -6.80 -14.57 23.72
N ASN A 180 -7.69 -15.42 24.23
CA ASN A 180 -8.75 -14.97 25.14
C ASN A 180 -8.16 -14.39 26.44
N ASP A 181 -7.17 -15.07 27.01
CA ASP A 181 -6.48 -14.60 28.23
C ASP A 181 -5.75 -13.27 27.97
N ALA A 182 -5.06 -13.14 26.84
CA ALA A 182 -4.39 -11.90 26.45
C ALA A 182 -5.38 -10.73 26.28
N LEU A 183 -6.54 -10.97 25.66
CA LEU A 183 -7.59 -9.96 25.51
C LEU A 183 -8.16 -9.50 26.86
N LEU A 184 -8.40 -10.46 27.77
CA LEU A 184 -8.88 -10.17 29.13
C LEU A 184 -7.86 -9.36 29.92
N GLN A 185 -6.58 -9.73 29.86
CA GLN A 185 -5.50 -8.97 30.52
C GLN A 185 -5.39 -7.55 29.97
N THR A 186 -5.41 -7.38 28.64
CA THR A 186 -5.39 -6.07 27.99
C THR A 186 -6.57 -5.20 28.45
N ALA A 187 -7.76 -5.79 28.53
CA ALA A 187 -8.95 -5.06 28.98
C ALA A 187 -8.85 -4.65 30.47
N VAL A 188 -8.34 -5.54 31.35
CA VAL A 188 -8.14 -5.23 32.78
C VAL A 188 -7.10 -4.12 32.97
N GLN A 189 -6.08 -4.07 32.13
CA GLN A 189 -5.05 -3.03 32.16
C GLN A 189 -5.50 -1.69 31.56
N GLY A 190 -6.71 -1.65 30.97
CA GLY A 190 -7.23 -0.45 30.29
C GLY A 190 -6.51 -0.14 28.98
N GLU A 191 -5.81 -1.11 28.41
CA GLU A 191 -5.10 -1.00 27.16
C GLU A 191 -5.99 -1.37 25.96
N GLN A 192 -5.47 -1.24 24.75
CA GLN A 192 -6.20 -1.49 23.50
C GLN A 192 -5.71 -2.74 22.80
N ALA A 193 -6.62 -3.53 22.26
CA ALA A 193 -6.33 -4.69 21.44
C ALA A 193 -6.90 -4.49 20.03
N ILE A 194 -6.15 -4.91 19.00
CA ILE A 194 -6.63 -4.99 17.62
C ILE A 194 -6.78 -6.46 17.27
N VAL A 195 -8.00 -6.88 16.96
CA VAL A 195 -8.31 -8.26 16.57
C VAL A 195 -8.61 -8.30 15.07
N LEU A 196 -7.81 -9.05 14.32
CA LEU A 196 -8.07 -9.32 12.90
C LEU A 196 -8.81 -10.65 12.76
N LEU A 197 -10.05 -10.61 12.29
CA LEU A 197 -10.80 -11.79 11.92
C LEU A 197 -10.95 -11.84 10.40
N ASN A 198 -10.11 -12.62 9.74
CA ASN A 198 -10.14 -12.78 8.29
C ASN A 198 -11.20 -13.80 7.85
N ARG A 199 -12.45 -13.56 8.27
CA ARG A 199 -13.58 -14.43 7.93
C ARG A 199 -14.80 -13.60 7.57
N ARG A 200 -15.30 -13.77 6.34
CA ARG A 200 -16.57 -13.18 5.92
C ARG A 200 -17.70 -14.20 6.06
N GLY A 201 -18.81 -13.78 6.65
CA GLY A 201 -20.00 -14.60 6.84
C GLY A 201 -19.96 -15.52 8.07
N PHE A 202 -21.08 -16.20 8.31
CA PHE A 202 -21.29 -17.04 9.49
C PHE A 202 -20.47 -18.34 9.41
N SER A 203 -20.34 -18.94 8.23
CA SER A 203 -19.51 -20.11 7.98
C SER A 203 -19.12 -20.19 6.51
N THR A 204 -17.83 -20.43 6.23
CA THR A 204 -17.31 -20.62 4.86
C THR A 204 -17.23 -22.07 4.44
N PHE A 205 -17.29 -22.98 5.41
CA PHE A 205 -17.30 -24.43 5.21
C PHE A 205 -17.95 -25.13 6.40
N VAL A 206 -18.44 -26.32 6.17
CA VAL A 206 -18.90 -27.23 7.22
C VAL A 206 -17.76 -28.20 7.51
N MET A 207 -17.32 -28.23 8.74
CA MET A 207 -16.28 -29.14 9.21
C MET A 207 -16.83 -30.01 10.34
N CYS A 208 -16.58 -31.29 10.29
CA CYS A 208 -16.91 -32.18 11.39
C CYS A 208 -16.11 -31.76 12.63
N ARG A 209 -16.80 -31.53 13.74
CA ARG A 209 -16.15 -31.11 14.99
C ARG A 209 -15.45 -32.24 15.72
N ASP A 210 -15.66 -33.49 15.32
CA ASP A 210 -15.07 -34.65 15.96
C ASP A 210 -13.81 -35.13 15.21
N CYS A 211 -13.80 -35.10 13.87
CA CYS A 211 -12.68 -35.58 13.07
C CYS A 211 -11.93 -34.47 12.30
N GLY A 212 -12.50 -33.29 12.18
CA GLY A 212 -11.89 -32.16 11.48
C GLY A 212 -12.06 -32.17 9.95
N GLU A 213 -12.87 -33.13 9.39
CA GLU A 213 -13.23 -33.16 7.97
C GLU A 213 -14.35 -32.18 7.60
#